data_b0328da11b90d08987bdb8e953100088
#
_entry.id   b0328da11b90d08987bdb8e953100088
#
_cell.length_a   1.000
_cell.length_b   1.000
_cell.length_c   1.000
_cell.angle_alpha   90.00
_cell.angle_beta   90.00
_cell.angle_gamma   90.00
#
_symmetry.space_group_name_H-M   'P 1'
#
loop_
_entity.id
_entity.type
_entity.pdbx_description
1 polymer ?
#
loop_
_entity_poly.entity_id
_entity_poly.type
_entity_poly.pdbx_seq_one_letter_code
_entity_poly.pdbx_strand_id
1 'polypeptide(L)'
;MLLAGNIIVILMMLFVGNIGRFNPVDYPLLANLGLGFPILLVFNFVFLVVWCFLRLRTIWFPLLGFLLCYGPIRTYSPFNIPEDKPHGAIKVLSYNVFMFSSWSEPDAKKNPIVDYIVKSKADIVCLQEAQATLDDKDHIYSTLKKHYPYFKLMIKKAPGADYMVLLSKYPVLWQDSIPYGSSSNQSVAYMLDIKGTNTLVVNNHFESNGLSSGDKEGFKTLVKGELKTGEAKRQSVHLITKLGDVSARRAPQAETVARYVKKYLDKKVPVILCGDFNDSPLSYTHRTIAKELNDCFVESGNGPGIS
;
A
#
# COMPACT_ATOMS: atom_id res chain seq x y z
N MET A 1 5.22 -39.04 -3.02
CA MET A 1 6.01 -37.86 -2.66
C MET A 1 5.52 -36.58 -3.36
N LEU A 2 5.43 -36.52 -4.69
CA LEU A 2 5.00 -35.30 -5.41
C LEU A 2 3.60 -34.79 -4.98
N LEU A 3 2.60 -35.67 -4.82
CA LEU A 3 1.26 -35.27 -4.38
C LEU A 3 1.28 -34.66 -2.96
N ALA A 4 2.05 -35.25 -2.04
CA ALA A 4 2.21 -34.69 -0.71
C ALA A 4 2.84 -33.28 -0.75
N GLY A 5 3.87 -33.09 -1.60
CA GLY A 5 4.47 -31.76 -1.83
C GLY A 5 3.45 -30.74 -2.36
N ASN A 6 2.62 -31.12 -3.32
CA ASN A 6 1.57 -30.23 -3.84
C ASN A 6 0.54 -29.87 -2.76
N ILE A 7 0.10 -30.83 -1.95
CA ILE A 7 -0.83 -30.57 -0.83
C ILE A 7 -0.20 -29.60 0.18
N ILE A 8 1.09 -29.78 0.53
CA ILE A 8 1.80 -28.86 1.43
C ILE A 8 1.81 -27.44 0.85
N VAL A 9 2.11 -27.27 -0.45
CA VAL A 9 2.09 -25.94 -1.11
C VAL A 9 0.71 -25.33 -1.02
N ILE A 10 -0.37 -26.08 -1.28
CA ILE A 10 -1.74 -25.59 -1.17
C ILE A 10 -2.06 -25.14 0.25
N LEU A 11 -1.71 -25.92 1.26
CA LEU A 11 -1.91 -25.56 2.67
C LEU A 11 -1.14 -24.29 3.04
N MET A 12 0.12 -24.17 2.57
CA MET A 12 0.90 -22.94 2.76
C MET A 12 0.26 -21.74 2.06
N MET A 13 -0.23 -21.91 0.82
CA MET A 13 -0.97 -20.85 0.11
C MET A 13 -2.19 -20.38 0.88
N LEU A 14 -2.99 -21.31 1.42
CA LEU A 14 -4.16 -21.00 2.22
C LEU A 14 -3.79 -20.23 3.49
N PHE A 15 -2.77 -20.67 4.19
CA PHE A 15 -2.29 -20.02 5.41
C PHE A 15 -1.75 -18.62 5.11
N VAL A 16 -0.79 -18.50 4.18
CA VAL A 16 -0.12 -17.25 3.82
C VAL A 16 -1.09 -16.27 3.14
N GLY A 17 -1.99 -16.74 2.28
CA GLY A 17 -3.02 -15.91 1.65
C GLY A 17 -4.03 -15.31 2.63
N ASN A 18 -4.18 -15.92 3.82
CA ASN A 18 -5.05 -15.43 4.88
C ASN A 18 -4.30 -14.82 6.07
N ILE A 19 -3.03 -14.52 5.91
CA ILE A 19 -2.17 -14.04 7.00
C ILE A 19 -2.67 -12.73 7.62
N GLY A 20 -3.31 -11.88 6.84
CA GLY A 20 -3.94 -10.63 7.32
C GLY A 20 -5.08 -10.82 8.34
N ARG A 21 -5.43 -12.06 8.70
CA ARG A 21 -6.36 -12.35 9.81
C ARG A 21 -5.69 -12.32 11.18
N PHE A 22 -4.37 -12.47 11.21
CA PHE A 22 -3.59 -12.48 12.44
C PHE A 22 -3.11 -11.07 12.76
N ASN A 23 -3.41 -10.61 13.97
CA ASN A 23 -2.98 -9.29 14.41
C ASN A 23 -1.46 -9.29 14.61
N PRO A 24 -0.71 -8.38 13.95
CA PRO A 24 0.75 -8.28 14.10
C PRO A 24 1.22 -7.95 15.51
N VAL A 25 0.36 -7.35 16.35
CA VAL A 25 0.68 -7.10 17.76
C VAL A 25 0.89 -8.41 18.51
N ASP A 26 0.07 -9.42 18.21
CA ASP A 26 0.13 -10.73 18.85
C ASP A 26 1.09 -11.68 18.12
N TYR A 27 1.19 -11.53 16.78
CA TYR A 27 1.95 -12.43 15.90
C TYR A 27 2.89 -11.67 14.95
N PRO A 28 3.87 -10.90 15.44
CA PRO A 28 4.70 -10.04 14.60
C PRO A 28 5.50 -10.80 13.55
N LEU A 29 6.00 -12.00 13.88
CA LEU A 29 6.77 -12.81 12.94
C LEU A 29 5.97 -13.34 11.76
N LEU A 30 4.64 -13.46 11.89
CA LEU A 30 3.76 -13.91 10.82
C LEU A 30 3.38 -12.78 9.86
N ALA A 31 3.44 -11.53 10.30
CA ALA A 31 2.87 -10.37 9.61
C ALA A 31 3.32 -10.23 8.14
N ASN A 32 4.58 -10.56 7.86
CA ASN A 32 5.17 -10.36 6.55
C ASN A 32 5.24 -11.63 5.67
N LEU A 33 4.67 -12.74 6.13
CA LEU A 33 4.63 -13.97 5.33
C LEU A 33 3.83 -13.79 4.02
N GLY A 34 2.89 -12.84 3.99
CA GLY A 34 2.15 -12.47 2.78
C GLY A 34 3.03 -12.08 1.61
N LEU A 35 4.23 -11.56 1.85
CA LEU A 35 5.23 -11.26 0.83
C LEU A 35 5.69 -12.52 0.05
N GLY A 36 5.61 -13.69 0.67
CA GLY A 36 5.94 -14.98 0.03
C GLY A 36 4.80 -15.59 -0.81
N PHE A 37 3.60 -15.01 -0.78
CA PHE A 37 2.44 -15.56 -1.46
C PHE A 37 2.64 -15.76 -2.98
N PRO A 38 3.24 -14.82 -3.74
CA PRO A 38 3.48 -15.00 -5.18
C PRO A 38 4.37 -16.21 -5.48
N ILE A 39 5.35 -16.48 -4.62
CA ILE A 39 6.26 -17.62 -4.79
C ILE A 39 5.47 -18.93 -4.66
N LEU A 40 4.55 -19.01 -3.71
CA LEU A 40 3.68 -20.17 -3.52
C LEU A 40 2.73 -20.37 -4.70
N LEU A 41 2.21 -19.27 -5.28
CA LEU A 41 1.40 -19.33 -6.51
C LEU A 41 2.18 -19.95 -7.67
N VAL A 42 3.45 -19.52 -7.84
CA VAL A 42 4.33 -20.10 -8.88
C VAL A 42 4.57 -21.58 -8.62
N PHE A 43 4.85 -21.99 -7.39
CA PHE A 43 5.01 -23.42 -7.07
C PHE A 43 3.76 -24.24 -7.36
N ASN A 44 2.58 -23.73 -7.00
CA ASN A 44 1.33 -24.44 -7.30
C ASN A 44 1.07 -24.51 -8.82
N PHE A 45 1.43 -23.45 -9.56
CA PHE A 45 1.38 -23.48 -11.03
C PHE A 45 2.36 -24.50 -11.64
N VAL A 46 3.57 -24.60 -11.10
CA VAL A 46 4.53 -25.64 -11.52
C VAL A 46 3.95 -27.04 -11.29
N PHE A 47 3.31 -27.28 -10.13
CA PHE A 47 2.62 -28.56 -9.91
C PHE A 47 1.48 -28.80 -10.92
N LEU A 48 0.73 -27.78 -11.30
CA LEU A 48 -0.29 -27.90 -12.34
C LEU A 48 0.32 -28.37 -13.66
N VAL A 49 1.43 -27.74 -14.09
CA VAL A 49 2.14 -28.13 -15.32
C VAL A 49 2.68 -29.55 -15.21
N VAL A 50 3.33 -29.90 -14.11
CA VAL A 50 3.87 -31.24 -13.87
C VAL A 50 2.77 -32.32 -13.96
N TRP A 51 1.60 -32.07 -13.38
CA TRP A 51 0.50 -33.02 -13.43
C TRP A 51 -0.13 -33.14 -14.82
N CYS A 52 -0.07 -32.13 -15.68
CA CYS A 52 -0.47 -32.23 -17.08
C CYS A 52 0.32 -33.30 -17.84
N PHE A 53 1.62 -33.46 -17.49
CA PHE A 53 2.51 -34.42 -18.17
C PHE A 53 2.55 -35.79 -17.49
N LEU A 54 2.47 -35.84 -16.15
CA LEU A 54 2.63 -37.08 -15.41
C LEU A 54 1.31 -37.82 -15.18
N ARG A 55 0.24 -37.12 -14.80
CA ARG A 55 -1.03 -37.77 -14.42
C ARG A 55 -2.19 -36.79 -14.43
N LEU A 56 -2.92 -36.71 -15.51
CA LEU A 56 -4.05 -35.79 -15.68
C LEU A 56 -5.12 -35.87 -14.57
N ARG A 57 -5.34 -37.06 -13.98
CA ARG A 57 -6.30 -37.21 -12.86
C ARG A 57 -5.92 -36.47 -11.60
N THR A 58 -4.68 -35.99 -11.42
CA THR A 58 -4.21 -35.26 -10.25
C THR A 58 -4.20 -33.75 -10.44
N ILE A 59 -4.53 -33.24 -11.63
CA ILE A 59 -4.65 -31.83 -11.95
C ILE A 59 -5.63 -31.08 -11.01
N TRP A 60 -6.64 -31.79 -10.53
CA TRP A 60 -7.63 -31.19 -9.62
C TRP A 60 -7.06 -30.64 -8.34
N PHE A 61 -5.93 -31.15 -7.85
CA PHE A 61 -5.30 -30.63 -6.62
C PHE A 61 -4.80 -29.20 -6.78
N PRO A 62 -3.93 -28.86 -7.74
CA PRO A 62 -3.50 -27.46 -7.91
C PRO A 62 -4.66 -26.54 -8.35
N LEU A 63 -5.63 -27.01 -9.13
CA LEU A 63 -6.84 -26.25 -9.47
C LEU A 63 -7.67 -25.93 -8.23
N LEU A 64 -7.85 -26.91 -7.34
CA LEU A 64 -8.50 -26.69 -6.04
C LEU A 64 -7.71 -25.69 -5.19
N GLY A 65 -6.37 -25.74 -5.20
CA GLY A 65 -5.51 -24.76 -4.55
C GLY A 65 -5.79 -23.33 -5.02
N PHE A 66 -5.87 -23.11 -6.33
CA PHE A 66 -6.23 -21.81 -6.89
C PHE A 66 -7.66 -21.38 -6.52
N LEU A 67 -8.61 -22.31 -6.59
CA LEU A 67 -10.02 -22.03 -6.22
C LEU A 67 -10.15 -21.61 -4.74
N LEU A 68 -9.53 -22.36 -3.83
CA LEU A 68 -9.56 -22.08 -2.39
C LEU A 68 -8.84 -20.77 -2.05
N CYS A 69 -7.81 -20.40 -2.81
CA CYS A 69 -7.07 -19.16 -2.67
C CYS A 69 -7.60 -18.01 -3.57
N TYR A 70 -8.77 -18.16 -4.19
CA TYR A 70 -9.31 -17.14 -5.11
C TYR A 70 -9.35 -15.74 -4.52
N GLY A 71 -9.83 -15.57 -3.28
CA GLY A 71 -9.86 -14.28 -2.60
C GLY A 71 -8.47 -13.64 -2.46
N PRO A 72 -7.49 -14.30 -1.83
CA PRO A 72 -6.11 -13.82 -1.77
C PRO A 72 -5.48 -13.54 -3.15
N ILE A 73 -5.72 -14.38 -4.15
CA ILE A 73 -5.23 -14.17 -5.52
C ILE A 73 -5.82 -12.89 -6.09
N ARG A 74 -7.15 -12.70 -5.98
CA ARG A 74 -7.83 -11.50 -6.47
C ARG A 74 -7.34 -10.24 -5.76
N THR A 75 -7.07 -10.30 -4.46
CA THR A 75 -6.51 -9.16 -3.71
C THR A 75 -5.09 -8.82 -4.17
N TYR A 76 -4.27 -9.82 -4.49
CA TYR A 76 -2.89 -9.63 -4.90
C TYR A 76 -2.74 -9.26 -6.39
N SER A 77 -3.52 -9.90 -7.25
CA SER A 77 -3.46 -9.76 -8.70
C SER A 77 -4.88 -9.92 -9.28
N PRO A 78 -5.70 -8.86 -9.21
CA PRO A 78 -7.05 -8.91 -9.72
C PRO A 78 -7.06 -9.05 -11.24
N PHE A 79 -8.16 -9.59 -11.74
CA PHE A 79 -8.50 -9.64 -13.15
C PHE A 79 -9.91 -9.11 -13.32
N ASN A 80 -10.05 -7.99 -14.02
CA ASN A 80 -11.33 -7.35 -14.29
C ASN A 80 -11.46 -7.08 -15.80
N ILE A 81 -12.68 -7.15 -16.29
CA ILE A 81 -12.98 -6.72 -17.66
C ILE A 81 -12.99 -5.20 -17.66
N PRO A 82 -12.19 -4.53 -18.51
CA PRO A 82 -12.18 -3.08 -18.58
C PRO A 82 -13.58 -2.53 -18.91
N GLU A 83 -14.02 -1.56 -18.12
CA GLU A 83 -15.26 -0.81 -18.33
C GLU A 83 -14.96 0.64 -18.68
N ASP A 84 -15.87 1.25 -19.44
CA ASP A 84 -15.78 2.69 -19.72
C ASP A 84 -15.95 3.51 -18.44
N LYS A 85 -15.20 4.61 -18.38
CA LYS A 85 -15.31 5.51 -17.23
C LYS A 85 -16.71 6.11 -17.15
N PRO A 86 -17.37 6.05 -15.99
CA PRO A 86 -18.66 6.70 -15.79
C PRO A 86 -18.59 8.20 -16.11
N HIS A 87 -19.66 8.73 -16.70
CA HIS A 87 -19.75 10.17 -16.93
C HIS A 87 -19.66 10.92 -15.60
N GLY A 88 -18.79 11.92 -15.53
CA GLY A 88 -18.59 12.71 -14.32
C GLY A 88 -17.73 12.04 -13.24
N ALA A 89 -17.03 10.95 -13.55
CA ALA A 89 -16.09 10.30 -12.64
C ALA A 89 -15.03 11.28 -12.12
N ILE A 90 -14.70 11.14 -10.84
CA ILE A 90 -13.68 11.93 -10.16
C ILE A 90 -12.35 11.17 -10.23
N LYS A 91 -11.31 11.84 -10.71
CA LYS A 91 -9.96 11.28 -10.76
C LYS A 91 -9.20 11.62 -9.50
N VAL A 92 -8.82 10.60 -8.73
CA VAL A 92 -7.99 10.72 -7.54
C VAL A 92 -6.58 10.18 -7.83
N LEU A 93 -5.56 10.90 -7.42
CA LEU A 93 -4.16 10.48 -7.44
C LEU A 93 -3.65 10.43 -6.01
N SER A 94 -3.10 9.29 -5.60
CA SER A 94 -2.30 9.16 -4.37
C SER A 94 -0.86 8.88 -4.75
N TYR A 95 0.10 9.64 -4.18
CA TYR A 95 1.50 9.52 -4.57
C TYR A 95 2.43 9.89 -3.41
N ASN A 96 3.23 8.93 -2.94
CA ASN A 96 4.39 9.23 -2.10
C ASN A 96 5.47 9.83 -3.00
N VAL A 97 5.74 11.12 -2.84
CA VAL A 97 6.62 11.89 -3.73
C VAL A 97 8.07 11.92 -3.25
N PHE A 98 8.36 11.26 -2.13
CA PHE A 98 9.72 11.13 -1.59
C PHE A 98 10.50 12.45 -1.69
N MET A 99 10.00 13.50 -1.02
CA MET A 99 10.53 14.86 -1.01
C MET A 99 10.73 15.45 -2.43
N PHE A 100 9.87 15.04 -3.39
CA PHE A 100 9.96 15.40 -4.82
C PHE A 100 11.25 14.99 -5.49
N SER A 101 12.01 14.06 -4.92
CA SER A 101 13.36 13.64 -5.38
C SER A 101 14.28 14.81 -5.70
N SER A 102 14.10 15.95 -5.02
CA SER A 102 14.78 17.21 -5.33
C SER A 102 16.31 17.17 -5.14
N TRP A 103 16.82 16.14 -4.44
CA TRP A 103 18.28 15.92 -4.31
C TRP A 103 18.91 15.18 -5.50
N SER A 104 18.13 14.53 -6.37
CA SER A 104 18.67 13.74 -7.48
C SER A 104 19.01 14.57 -8.72
N GLU A 105 18.37 15.73 -8.88
CA GLU A 105 18.59 16.65 -10.00
C GLU A 105 18.47 18.10 -9.52
N PRO A 106 19.45 18.61 -8.76
CA PRO A 106 19.36 19.95 -8.15
C PRO A 106 19.30 21.09 -9.17
N ASP A 107 19.76 20.89 -10.42
CA ASP A 107 19.74 21.89 -11.49
C ASP A 107 18.53 21.79 -12.42
N ALA A 108 17.61 20.88 -12.18
CA ALA A 108 16.43 20.73 -13.02
C ALA A 108 15.48 21.92 -12.87
N LYS A 109 15.35 22.74 -13.90
CA LYS A 109 14.37 23.86 -13.97
C LYS A 109 12.91 23.38 -13.83
N LYS A 110 12.64 22.08 -13.95
CA LYS A 110 11.33 21.46 -13.82
C LYS A 110 11.46 20.14 -13.08
N ASN A 111 10.67 19.99 -12.03
CA ASN A 111 10.60 18.75 -11.30
C ASN A 111 9.67 17.75 -12.03
N PRO A 112 10.17 16.55 -12.44
CA PRO A 112 9.36 15.58 -13.20
C PRO A 112 8.16 15.05 -12.45
N ILE A 113 8.22 15.00 -11.12
CA ILE A 113 7.09 14.58 -10.26
C ILE A 113 5.98 15.64 -10.33
N VAL A 114 6.33 16.92 -10.23
CA VAL A 114 5.37 18.03 -10.38
C VAL A 114 4.72 18.00 -11.77
N ASP A 115 5.54 17.82 -12.82
CA ASP A 115 5.04 17.69 -14.20
C ASP A 115 4.07 16.50 -14.35
N TYR A 116 4.37 15.36 -13.73
CA TYR A 116 3.49 14.20 -13.72
C TYR A 116 2.16 14.50 -13.03
N ILE A 117 2.20 15.11 -11.85
CA ILE A 117 0.98 15.49 -11.10
C ILE A 117 0.10 16.40 -11.95
N VAL A 118 0.68 17.45 -12.56
CA VAL A 118 -0.07 18.39 -13.42
C VAL A 118 -0.64 17.68 -14.65
N LYS A 119 0.17 16.88 -15.35
CA LYS A 119 -0.25 16.11 -16.54
C LYS A 119 -1.31 15.06 -16.22
N SER A 120 -1.36 14.56 -14.99
CA SER A 120 -2.37 13.59 -14.56
C SER A 120 -3.79 14.14 -14.68
N LYS A 121 -3.95 15.48 -14.56
CA LYS A 121 -5.25 16.18 -14.53
C LYS A 121 -6.20 15.63 -13.47
N ALA A 122 -5.68 15.03 -12.40
CA ALA A 122 -6.48 14.53 -11.30
C ALA A 122 -7.33 15.65 -10.70
N ASP A 123 -8.48 15.30 -10.14
CA ASP A 123 -9.37 16.26 -9.49
C ASP A 123 -9.00 16.44 -8.03
N ILE A 124 -8.47 15.36 -7.41
CA ILE A 124 -7.95 15.33 -6.05
C ILE A 124 -6.59 14.64 -6.09
N VAL A 125 -5.59 15.23 -5.40
CA VAL A 125 -4.25 14.65 -5.28
C VAL A 125 -3.88 14.59 -3.80
N CYS A 126 -3.54 13.41 -3.32
CA CYS A 126 -3.05 13.14 -1.98
C CYS A 126 -1.56 12.77 -2.05
N LEU A 127 -0.71 13.62 -1.48
CA LEU A 127 0.74 13.40 -1.48
C LEU A 127 1.23 13.04 -0.09
N GLN A 128 2.18 12.10 -0.02
CA GLN A 128 2.92 11.71 1.17
C GLN A 128 4.40 12.08 0.95
N GLU A 129 5.13 12.30 2.04
CA GLU A 129 6.53 12.79 2.01
C GLU A 129 6.70 14.02 1.11
N ALA A 130 5.73 14.91 1.14
CA ALA A 130 5.68 16.06 0.23
C ALA A 130 6.50 17.26 0.73
N GLN A 131 7.57 17.03 1.49
CA GLN A 131 8.51 18.06 1.90
C GLN A 131 9.30 18.54 0.68
N ALA A 132 9.15 19.81 0.32
CA ALA A 132 10.04 20.48 -0.62
C ALA A 132 11.28 21.01 0.13
N THR A 133 12.44 20.97 -0.52
CA THR A 133 13.65 21.62 0.00
C THR A 133 13.43 23.13 0.09
N LEU A 134 14.22 23.84 0.92
CA LEU A 134 14.08 25.29 1.07
C LEU A 134 14.22 26.03 -0.25
N ASP A 135 15.14 25.58 -1.11
CA ASP A 135 15.42 26.19 -2.42
C ASP A 135 14.31 25.94 -3.44
N ASP A 136 13.61 24.79 -3.37
CA ASP A 136 12.56 24.39 -4.32
C ASP A 136 11.15 24.70 -3.85
N LYS A 137 10.96 25.01 -2.56
CA LYS A 137 9.64 25.11 -1.93
C LYS A 137 8.71 26.06 -2.67
N ASP A 138 9.18 27.25 -2.99
CA ASP A 138 8.35 28.27 -3.64
C ASP A 138 8.04 27.89 -5.09
N HIS A 139 8.97 27.22 -5.78
CA HIS A 139 8.77 26.77 -7.16
C HIS A 139 7.79 25.59 -7.23
N ILE A 140 7.99 24.54 -6.43
CA ILE A 140 7.15 23.33 -6.41
C ILE A 140 5.72 23.70 -5.99
N TYR A 141 5.56 24.31 -4.82
CA TYR A 141 4.21 24.60 -4.29
C TYR A 141 3.51 25.70 -5.09
N SER A 142 4.21 26.70 -5.61
CA SER A 142 3.63 27.73 -6.44
C SER A 142 3.12 27.16 -7.77
N THR A 143 3.87 26.22 -8.37
CA THR A 143 3.44 25.53 -9.59
C THR A 143 2.18 24.69 -9.34
N LEU A 144 2.15 23.90 -8.27
CA LEU A 144 0.97 23.09 -7.93
C LEU A 144 -0.27 23.96 -7.63
N LYS A 145 -0.10 25.07 -6.92
CA LYS A 145 -1.19 26.02 -6.60
C LYS A 145 -1.79 26.70 -7.83
N LYS A 146 -1.04 26.84 -8.93
CA LYS A 146 -1.59 27.36 -10.20
C LYS A 146 -2.62 26.43 -10.85
N HIS A 147 -2.51 25.11 -10.59
CA HIS A 147 -3.36 24.09 -11.19
C HIS A 147 -4.48 23.61 -10.24
N TYR A 148 -4.29 23.83 -8.92
CA TYR A 148 -5.25 23.40 -7.90
C TYR A 148 -5.61 24.57 -6.99
N PRO A 149 -6.87 25.07 -7.06
CA PRO A 149 -7.30 26.22 -6.25
C PRO A 149 -7.30 25.94 -4.75
N TYR A 150 -7.41 24.67 -4.35
CA TYR A 150 -7.36 24.27 -2.95
C TYR A 150 -6.11 23.47 -2.67
N PHE A 151 -5.18 24.08 -1.94
CA PHE A 151 -3.93 23.50 -1.48
C PHE A 151 -3.95 23.44 0.06
N LYS A 152 -3.81 22.25 0.63
CA LYS A 152 -3.73 22.03 2.08
C LYS A 152 -2.46 21.28 2.41
N LEU A 153 -1.72 21.79 3.38
CA LEU A 153 -0.50 21.19 3.90
C LEU A 153 -0.72 20.87 5.39
N MET A 154 -0.41 19.66 5.78
CA MET A 154 -0.34 19.23 7.17
C MET A 154 1.06 18.73 7.47
N ILE A 155 1.68 19.33 8.48
CA ILE A 155 3.03 18.99 8.93
C ILE A 155 2.92 18.40 10.33
N LYS A 156 3.46 17.20 10.54
CA LYS A 156 3.58 16.65 11.87
C LYS A 156 4.66 17.37 12.67
N LYS A 157 4.33 17.82 13.86
CA LYS A 157 5.28 18.51 14.75
C LYS A 157 6.19 17.50 15.46
N ALA A 158 7.19 16.96 14.74
CA ALA A 158 8.19 16.04 15.29
C ALA A 158 9.48 16.08 14.45
N PRO A 159 10.65 15.67 15.00
CA PRO A 159 11.84 15.44 14.19
C PRO A 159 11.57 14.39 13.11
N GLY A 160 11.98 14.65 11.85
CA GLY A 160 11.67 13.79 10.72
C GLY A 160 10.20 13.86 10.28
N ALA A 161 9.58 15.02 10.48
CA ALA A 161 8.17 15.27 10.25
C ALA A 161 7.68 14.85 8.86
N ASP A 162 6.54 14.16 8.82
CA ASP A 162 5.82 13.86 7.59
C ASP A 162 5.07 15.10 7.08
N TYR A 163 5.20 15.34 5.79
CA TYR A 163 4.52 16.43 5.07
C TYR A 163 3.44 15.82 4.18
N MET A 164 2.19 15.99 4.61
CA MET A 164 1.02 15.52 3.87
C MET A 164 0.40 16.70 3.14
N VAL A 165 0.23 16.55 1.81
CA VAL A 165 -0.41 17.58 0.98
C VAL A 165 -1.67 17.01 0.35
N LEU A 166 -2.73 17.82 0.37
CA LEU A 166 -3.92 17.64 -0.47
C LEU A 166 -3.99 18.78 -1.47
N LEU A 167 -4.14 18.43 -2.74
CA LEU A 167 -4.51 19.35 -3.82
C LEU A 167 -5.90 18.98 -4.31
N SER A 168 -6.76 19.95 -4.49
CA SER A 168 -8.12 19.69 -4.91
C SER A 168 -8.64 20.77 -5.86
N LYS A 169 -9.48 20.38 -6.82
CA LYS A 169 -10.31 21.27 -7.61
C LYS A 169 -11.61 21.64 -6.87
N TYR A 170 -11.93 20.89 -5.81
CA TYR A 170 -13.14 21.09 -5.00
C TYR A 170 -12.82 21.80 -3.69
N PRO A 171 -13.78 22.58 -3.14
CA PRO A 171 -13.60 23.25 -1.86
C PRO A 171 -13.25 22.28 -0.73
N VAL A 172 -12.25 22.65 0.07
CA VAL A 172 -11.91 21.95 1.31
C VAL A 172 -12.51 22.70 2.48
N LEU A 173 -13.54 22.11 3.10
CA LEU A 173 -14.31 22.70 4.18
C LEU A 173 -13.52 22.70 5.49
N TRP A 174 -12.82 21.59 5.80
CA TRP A 174 -11.92 21.47 6.95
C TRP A 174 -10.88 20.39 6.72
N GLN A 175 -9.83 20.40 7.54
CA GLN A 175 -8.82 19.35 7.64
C GLN A 175 -8.52 19.04 9.10
N ASP A 176 -8.21 17.77 9.41
CA ASP A 176 -7.86 17.34 10.75
C ASP A 176 -6.89 16.15 10.70
N SER A 177 -6.03 16.02 11.70
CA SER A 177 -5.13 14.88 11.87
C SER A 177 -5.86 13.75 12.59
N ILE A 178 -5.74 12.52 12.09
CA ILE A 178 -6.27 11.34 12.79
C ILE A 178 -5.20 10.91 13.81
N PRO A 179 -5.46 11.06 15.13
CA PRO A 179 -4.44 10.85 16.14
C PRO A 179 -4.16 9.36 16.36
N TYR A 180 -2.91 8.97 16.17
CA TYR A 180 -2.36 7.67 16.56
C TYR A 180 -0.87 7.77 16.88
N GLY A 181 -0.33 6.74 17.56
CA GLY A 181 1.09 6.70 17.93
C GLY A 181 1.98 6.48 16.71
N SER A 182 2.78 7.48 16.36
CA SER A 182 3.91 7.41 15.43
C SER A 182 4.82 8.61 15.69
N SER A 183 6.11 8.45 15.51
CA SER A 183 7.07 9.54 15.61
C SER A 183 7.13 10.40 14.35
N SER A 184 6.93 9.82 13.18
CA SER A 184 7.13 10.49 11.89
C SER A 184 5.90 10.47 10.98
N ASN A 185 5.12 9.39 10.97
CA ASN A 185 4.01 9.18 10.03
C ASN A 185 2.67 9.69 10.58
N GLN A 186 1.73 10.04 9.70
CA GLN A 186 0.40 10.53 10.06
C GLN A 186 -0.66 10.17 9.03
N SER A 187 -1.93 10.24 9.43
CA SER A 187 -3.08 10.25 8.53
C SER A 187 -3.86 11.55 8.70
N VAL A 188 -4.31 12.12 7.59
CA VAL A 188 -5.04 13.39 7.58
C VAL A 188 -6.37 13.21 6.90
N ALA A 189 -7.42 13.66 7.57
CA ALA A 189 -8.78 13.70 7.05
C ALA A 189 -9.11 15.10 6.53
N TYR A 190 -9.79 15.14 5.40
CA TYR A 190 -10.28 16.36 4.76
C TYR A 190 -11.75 16.20 4.43
N MET A 191 -12.57 17.19 4.72
CA MET A 191 -13.93 17.23 4.21
C MET A 191 -13.97 18.13 2.98
N LEU A 192 -14.37 17.57 1.85
CA LEU A 192 -14.51 18.30 0.59
C LEU A 192 -15.98 18.44 0.21
N ASP A 193 -16.32 19.58 -0.36
CA ASP A 193 -17.59 19.73 -1.07
C ASP A 193 -17.40 19.31 -2.54
N ILE A 194 -17.77 18.08 -2.86
CA ILE A 194 -17.65 17.55 -4.21
C ILE A 194 -19.01 17.68 -4.92
N LYS A 195 -19.17 18.74 -5.71
CA LYS A 195 -20.41 19.00 -6.47
C LYS A 195 -21.67 19.02 -5.58
N GLY A 196 -21.59 19.66 -4.42
CA GLY A 196 -22.67 19.75 -3.44
C GLY A 196 -22.79 18.55 -2.49
N THR A 197 -21.86 17.59 -2.56
CA THR A 197 -21.84 16.42 -1.66
C THR A 197 -20.61 16.47 -0.76
N ASN A 198 -20.85 16.58 0.54
CA ASN A 198 -19.77 16.51 1.53
C ASN A 198 -19.15 15.09 1.51
N THR A 199 -17.88 15.01 1.13
CA THR A 199 -17.14 13.76 0.98
C THR A 199 -15.89 13.80 1.85
N LEU A 200 -15.70 12.78 2.67
CA LEU A 200 -14.48 12.61 3.47
C LEU A 200 -13.37 12.04 2.59
N VAL A 201 -12.25 12.74 2.52
CA VAL A 201 -11.02 12.23 1.89
C VAL A 201 -9.99 12.00 2.97
N VAL A 202 -9.45 10.80 3.06
CA VAL A 202 -8.41 10.43 4.03
C VAL A 202 -7.12 10.09 3.28
N ASN A 203 -6.09 10.87 3.58
CA ASN A 203 -4.73 10.64 3.07
C ASN A 203 -3.91 9.98 4.18
N ASN A 204 -3.43 8.75 3.94
CA ASN A 204 -2.69 7.97 4.92
C ASN A 204 -1.20 7.91 4.57
N HIS A 205 -0.38 7.97 5.60
CA HIS A 205 0.99 7.51 5.53
C HIS A 205 1.27 6.74 6.83
N PHE A 206 1.14 5.41 6.76
CA PHE A 206 1.38 4.55 7.92
C PHE A 206 2.87 4.33 8.16
N GLU A 207 3.20 3.81 9.35
CA GLU A 207 4.58 3.60 9.79
C GLU A 207 5.44 2.97 8.71
N SER A 208 6.52 3.65 8.34
CA SER A 208 7.47 3.21 7.32
C SER A 208 8.25 1.99 7.79
N ASN A 209 8.73 1.15 6.85
CA ASN A 209 9.49 -0.05 7.17
C ASN A 209 10.82 0.24 7.90
N GLY A 210 11.30 1.48 7.86
CA GLY A 210 12.49 1.94 8.57
C GLY A 210 13.77 1.17 8.22
N LEU A 211 13.82 0.59 7.00
CA LEU A 211 14.99 -0.17 6.55
C LEU A 211 16.16 0.78 6.28
N SER A 212 17.25 0.58 7.02
CA SER A 212 18.51 1.30 6.80
C SER A 212 19.14 0.90 5.45
N SER A 213 20.13 1.68 5.00
CA SER A 213 20.92 1.31 3.83
C SER A 213 21.61 -0.06 4.01
N GLY A 214 22.05 -0.37 5.24
CA GLY A 214 22.62 -1.67 5.58
C GLY A 214 21.59 -2.82 5.49
N ASP A 215 20.34 -2.60 5.90
CA ASP A 215 19.27 -3.60 5.77
C ASP A 215 18.97 -3.89 4.30
N LYS A 216 18.91 -2.84 3.47
CA LYS A 216 18.66 -2.96 2.02
C LYS A 216 19.80 -3.72 1.31
N GLU A 217 21.04 -3.41 1.64
CA GLU A 217 22.19 -4.12 1.07
C GLU A 217 22.27 -5.57 1.58
N GLY A 218 22.01 -5.80 2.88
CA GLY A 218 21.92 -7.14 3.44
C GLY A 218 20.80 -7.98 2.81
N PHE A 219 19.64 -7.38 2.50
CA PHE A 219 18.59 -8.07 1.75
C PHE A 219 19.03 -8.41 0.33
N LYS A 220 19.70 -7.48 -0.36
CA LYS A 220 20.21 -7.69 -1.72
C LYS A 220 21.25 -8.82 -1.79
N THR A 221 22.20 -8.84 -0.87
CA THR A 221 23.21 -9.91 -0.78
C THR A 221 22.60 -11.26 -0.41
N LEU A 222 21.55 -11.25 0.45
CA LEU A 222 20.79 -12.45 0.79
C LEU A 222 20.08 -13.04 -0.44
N VAL A 223 19.39 -12.21 -1.22
CA VAL A 223 18.67 -12.65 -2.44
C VAL A 223 19.63 -13.15 -3.51
N LYS A 224 20.81 -12.56 -3.62
CA LYS A 224 21.86 -13.02 -4.55
C LYS A 224 22.57 -14.32 -4.11
N GLY A 225 22.33 -14.79 -2.89
CA GLY A 225 22.99 -15.98 -2.34
C GLY A 225 24.48 -15.77 -2.04
N GLU A 226 24.92 -14.52 -1.85
CA GLU A 226 26.32 -14.17 -1.62
C GLU A 226 26.77 -14.38 -0.16
N LEU A 227 25.80 -14.62 0.76
CA LEU A 227 26.07 -14.81 2.19
C LEU A 227 26.31 -16.27 2.53
N LYS A 228 27.23 -16.51 3.48
CA LYS A 228 27.38 -17.82 4.09
C LYS A 228 26.14 -18.21 4.88
N THR A 229 25.82 -19.50 4.98
CA THR A 229 24.59 -20.03 5.60
C THR A 229 24.30 -19.42 6.97
N GLY A 230 25.31 -19.25 7.83
CA GLY A 230 25.11 -18.65 9.17
C GLY A 230 24.82 -17.15 9.14
N GLU A 231 25.39 -16.42 8.19
CA GLU A 231 25.16 -14.98 7.99
C GLU A 231 23.79 -14.76 7.35
N ALA A 232 23.44 -15.57 6.34
CA ALA A 232 22.13 -15.55 5.69
C ALA A 232 21.00 -15.76 6.70
N LYS A 233 21.14 -16.74 7.60
CA LYS A 233 20.18 -16.98 8.69
C LYS A 233 20.03 -15.77 9.61
N ARG A 234 21.15 -15.19 10.07
CA ARG A 234 21.13 -14.01 10.95
C ARG A 234 20.47 -12.82 10.28
N GLN A 235 20.82 -12.54 9.03
CA GLN A 235 20.24 -11.45 8.25
C GLN A 235 18.74 -11.64 8.03
N SER A 236 18.31 -12.86 7.68
CA SER A 236 16.89 -13.19 7.51
C SER A 236 16.10 -12.97 8.82
N VAL A 237 16.59 -13.48 9.95
CA VAL A 237 15.96 -13.31 11.26
C VAL A 237 15.86 -11.82 11.62
N HIS A 238 16.96 -11.07 11.44
CA HIS A 238 16.97 -9.63 11.70
C HIS A 238 15.89 -8.89 10.88
N LEU A 239 15.83 -9.13 9.56
CA LEU A 239 14.84 -8.48 8.69
C LEU A 239 13.40 -8.87 9.04
N ILE A 240 13.14 -10.16 9.27
CA ILE A 240 11.81 -10.66 9.64
C ILE A 240 11.34 -10.04 10.95
N THR A 241 12.22 -9.98 11.97
CA THR A 241 11.90 -9.37 13.26
C THR A 241 11.62 -7.88 13.10
N LYS A 242 12.51 -7.14 12.42
CA LYS A 242 12.35 -5.70 12.20
C LYS A 242 11.06 -5.36 11.45
N LEU A 243 10.75 -6.08 10.38
CA LEU A 243 9.50 -5.89 9.63
C LEU A 243 8.27 -6.28 10.46
N GLY A 244 8.38 -7.32 11.31
CA GLY A 244 7.32 -7.72 12.23
C GLY A 244 6.99 -6.63 13.25
N ASP A 245 8.02 -6.04 13.86
CA ASP A 245 7.87 -4.95 14.84
C ASP A 245 7.20 -3.71 14.21
N VAL A 246 7.54 -3.41 12.96
CA VAL A 246 6.91 -2.30 12.23
C VAL A 246 5.45 -2.61 11.91
N SER A 247 5.14 -3.84 11.48
CA SER A 247 3.75 -4.25 11.23
C SER A 247 2.90 -4.20 12.51
N ALA A 248 3.50 -4.55 13.66
CA ALA A 248 2.84 -4.43 14.97
C ALA A 248 2.53 -2.96 15.33
N ARG A 249 3.34 -1.99 14.89
CA ARG A 249 3.04 -0.55 15.04
C ARG A 249 1.96 -0.07 14.08
N ARG A 250 1.93 -0.59 12.84
CA ARG A 250 0.92 -0.22 11.84
C ARG A 250 -0.48 -0.72 12.17
N ALA A 251 -0.62 -1.89 12.80
CA ALA A 251 -1.91 -2.47 13.10
C ALA A 251 -2.85 -1.51 13.88
N PRO A 252 -2.46 -0.92 15.02
CA PRO A 252 -3.30 0.04 15.74
C PRO A 252 -3.54 1.34 14.97
N GLN A 253 -2.62 1.75 14.08
CA GLN A 253 -2.83 2.90 13.19
C GLN A 253 -3.98 2.63 12.21
N ALA A 254 -3.95 1.47 11.52
CA ALA A 254 -5.00 1.04 10.61
C ALA A 254 -6.36 0.90 11.32
N GLU A 255 -6.39 0.30 12.52
CA GLU A 255 -7.61 0.19 13.33
C GLU A 255 -8.18 1.55 13.73
N THR A 256 -7.31 2.51 14.05
CA THR A 256 -7.73 3.87 14.41
C THR A 256 -8.34 4.59 13.21
N VAL A 257 -7.70 4.49 12.04
CA VAL A 257 -8.23 5.07 10.80
C VAL A 257 -9.53 4.38 10.39
N ALA A 258 -9.63 3.05 10.48
CA ALA A 258 -10.85 2.32 10.17
C ALA A 258 -12.02 2.74 11.07
N ARG A 259 -11.80 2.88 12.38
CA ARG A 259 -12.81 3.40 13.33
C ARG A 259 -13.21 4.85 13.02
N TYR A 260 -12.24 5.68 12.62
CA TYR A 260 -12.50 7.07 12.23
C TYR A 260 -13.40 7.13 10.99
N VAL A 261 -13.05 6.40 9.95
CA VAL A 261 -13.81 6.30 8.68
C VAL A 261 -15.22 5.76 8.94
N LYS A 262 -15.35 4.70 9.75
CA LYS A 262 -16.64 4.09 10.08
C LYS A 262 -17.63 5.09 10.66
N LYS A 263 -17.20 6.04 11.49
CA LYS A 263 -18.07 7.09 12.06
C LYS A 263 -18.74 7.95 10.97
N TYR A 264 -18.09 8.14 9.81
CA TYR A 264 -18.64 8.89 8.68
C TYR A 264 -19.49 8.02 7.79
N LEU A 265 -19.10 6.78 7.56
CA LEU A 265 -19.91 5.81 6.81
C LEU A 265 -21.25 5.55 7.50
N ASP A 266 -21.27 5.43 8.83
CA ASP A 266 -22.49 5.26 9.61
C ASP A 266 -23.44 6.47 9.48
N LYS A 267 -22.89 7.67 9.19
CA LYS A 267 -23.65 8.90 8.87
C LYS A 267 -23.97 9.05 7.37
N LYS A 268 -23.70 8.03 6.55
CA LYS A 268 -23.91 8.04 5.11
C LYS A 268 -23.07 9.08 4.35
N VAL A 269 -21.95 9.53 4.93
CA VAL A 269 -20.98 10.39 4.27
C VAL A 269 -20.13 9.54 3.34
N PRO A 270 -20.02 9.85 2.04
CA PRO A 270 -19.08 9.18 1.14
C PRO A 270 -17.64 9.33 1.60
N VAL A 271 -16.84 8.28 1.46
CA VAL A 271 -15.44 8.27 1.88
C VAL A 271 -14.55 7.83 0.75
N ILE A 272 -13.48 8.58 0.52
CA ILE A 272 -12.34 8.21 -0.33
C ILE A 272 -11.13 8.09 0.59
N LEU A 273 -10.50 6.93 0.62
CA LEU A 273 -9.31 6.68 1.43
C LEU A 273 -8.18 6.20 0.51
N CYS A 274 -7.04 6.86 0.60
CA CYS A 274 -5.85 6.51 -0.17
C CYS A 274 -4.59 6.84 0.65
N GLY A 275 -3.42 6.54 0.12
CA GLY A 275 -2.15 6.88 0.76
C GLY A 275 -1.12 5.77 0.64
N ASP A 276 -0.01 5.95 1.36
CA ASP A 276 1.03 4.95 1.51
C ASP A 276 0.81 4.12 2.78
N PHE A 277 0.42 2.87 2.59
CA PHE A 277 0.16 1.94 3.68
C PHE A 277 1.44 1.27 4.21
N ASN A 278 2.55 1.36 3.46
CA ASN A 278 3.81 0.70 3.77
C ASN A 278 3.68 -0.81 4.04
N ASP A 279 2.65 -1.45 3.47
CA ASP A 279 2.31 -2.84 3.76
C ASP A 279 1.83 -3.59 2.50
N SER A 280 1.79 -4.92 2.57
CA SER A 280 1.36 -5.75 1.45
C SER A 280 -0.17 -5.81 1.31
N PRO A 281 -0.70 -6.15 0.12
CA PRO A 281 -2.14 -6.31 -0.09
C PRO A 281 -2.79 -7.40 0.79
N LEU A 282 -2.02 -8.40 1.24
CA LEU A 282 -2.50 -9.48 2.10
C LEU A 282 -2.27 -9.22 3.60
N SER A 283 -1.83 -8.01 3.97
CA SER A 283 -1.53 -7.65 5.35
C SER A 283 -2.78 -7.45 6.21
N TYR A 284 -2.56 -7.44 7.52
CA TYR A 284 -3.56 -7.04 8.49
C TYR A 284 -4.02 -5.59 8.31
N THR A 285 -3.08 -4.70 8.01
CA THR A 285 -3.31 -3.27 7.75
C THR A 285 -4.31 -3.08 6.61
N HIS A 286 -4.02 -3.66 5.44
CA HIS A 286 -4.91 -3.61 4.28
C HIS A 286 -6.28 -4.22 4.59
N ARG A 287 -6.31 -5.43 5.16
CA ARG A 287 -7.55 -6.12 5.52
C ARG A 287 -8.42 -5.31 6.48
N THR A 288 -7.81 -4.61 7.43
CA THR A 288 -8.53 -3.80 8.43
C THR A 288 -9.27 -2.65 7.77
N ILE A 289 -8.63 -1.95 6.83
CA ILE A 289 -9.26 -0.86 6.06
C ILE A 289 -10.29 -1.41 5.06
N ALA A 290 -9.96 -2.49 4.35
CA ALA A 290 -10.84 -3.10 3.34
C ALA A 290 -12.11 -3.75 3.92
N LYS A 291 -12.25 -3.90 5.25
CA LYS A 291 -13.51 -4.29 5.88
C LYS A 291 -14.57 -3.19 5.84
N GLU A 292 -14.15 -1.95 5.80
CA GLU A 292 -15.03 -0.78 5.86
C GLU A 292 -15.24 -0.15 4.47
N LEU A 293 -14.33 -0.39 3.52
CA LEU A 293 -14.30 0.25 2.20
C LEU A 293 -14.03 -0.77 1.09
N ASN A 294 -14.54 -0.49 -0.10
CA ASN A 294 -14.22 -1.27 -1.30
C ASN A 294 -12.81 -0.91 -1.80
N ASP A 295 -12.01 -1.93 -2.10
CA ASP A 295 -10.69 -1.74 -2.69
C ASP A 295 -10.82 -1.51 -4.19
N CYS A 296 -10.55 -0.29 -4.64
CA CYS A 296 -10.65 0.10 -6.05
C CYS A 296 -9.71 -0.72 -6.95
N PHE A 297 -8.54 -1.14 -6.44
CA PHE A 297 -7.62 -1.97 -7.21
C PHE A 297 -8.19 -3.38 -7.42
N VAL A 298 -8.77 -3.97 -6.38
CA VAL A 298 -9.41 -5.29 -6.47
C VAL A 298 -10.63 -5.24 -7.41
N GLU A 299 -11.42 -4.16 -7.34
CA GLU A 299 -12.68 -4.05 -8.10
C GLU A 299 -12.47 -3.68 -9.58
N SER A 300 -11.41 -2.95 -9.93
CA SER A 300 -11.21 -2.42 -11.29
C SER A 300 -9.79 -2.51 -11.83
N GLY A 301 -8.81 -2.93 -11.02
CA GLY A 301 -7.42 -3.13 -11.47
C GLY A 301 -7.20 -4.45 -12.20
N ASN A 302 -6.03 -4.58 -12.84
CA ASN A 302 -5.61 -5.77 -13.53
C ASN A 302 -4.13 -6.07 -13.28
N GLY A 303 -3.82 -7.34 -13.05
CA GLY A 303 -2.47 -7.82 -12.80
C GLY A 303 -1.93 -7.48 -11.39
N PRO A 304 -0.67 -7.78 -11.10
CA PRO A 304 -0.05 -7.44 -9.83
C PRO A 304 0.12 -5.93 -9.72
N GLY A 305 -0.35 -5.34 -8.62
CA GLY A 305 -0.10 -3.94 -8.29
C GLY A 305 1.36 -3.75 -7.94
N ILE A 306 2.08 -2.97 -8.73
CA ILE A 306 3.46 -2.56 -8.47
C ILE A 306 3.45 -1.05 -8.26
N SER A 307 3.89 -0.59 -7.10
CA SER A 307 4.04 0.81 -6.74
C SER A 307 5.51 1.18 -6.60
#